data_25e040b148219000b1b079bba3e85f6f
#
_entry.id   25e040b148219000b1b079bba3e85f6f
#
_cell.length_a   1.000
_cell.length_b   1.000
_cell.length_c   1.000
_cell.angle_alpha   90.00
_cell.angle_beta   90.00
_cell.angle_gamma   90.00
#
_symmetry.space_group_name_H-M   'P 1'
#
loop_
_entity.id
_entity.type
_entity.pdbx_description
1 polymer ?
#
loop_
_entity_poly.entity_id
_entity_poly.type
_entity_poly.pdbx_seq_one_letter_code
_entity_poly.pdbx_strand_id
1 'polypeptide(L)'
;MELEFKHVTKRYSEVAAVREVNCVMEQGIYGLLGVNGAGKTTLMRMLCTIIQPSEGEILWNGKEIWKLGSAYREVLGYLPQEFGYYPDLNVYDYMMYISSIKGLKQAFANRRIKQLLEQVD
;
A
#
# COMPACT_ATOMS: atom_id res chain seq x y z
N MET A 1 7.61 3.95 -14.46
CA MET A 1 7.16 3.78 -13.05
C MET A 1 8.41 3.81 -12.18
N GLU A 2 8.47 4.75 -11.27
CA GLU A 2 9.59 4.90 -10.35
C GLU A 2 9.08 5.30 -8.97
N LEU A 3 9.52 4.58 -7.95
CA LEU A 3 9.26 4.87 -6.55
C LEU A 3 10.60 5.17 -5.88
N GLU A 4 10.72 6.34 -5.27
CA GLU A 4 11.97 6.78 -4.62
C GLU A 4 11.74 7.11 -3.15
N PHE A 5 12.62 6.60 -2.29
CA PHE A 5 12.77 7.02 -0.91
C PHE A 5 13.98 7.94 -0.82
N LYS A 6 13.77 9.16 -0.34
CA LYS A 6 14.83 10.16 -0.13
C LYS A 6 14.95 10.51 1.33
N HIS A 7 16.02 10.04 1.98
CA HIS A 7 16.34 10.31 3.39
C HIS A 7 15.17 10.05 4.34
N VAL A 8 14.42 8.97 4.09
CA VAL A 8 13.19 8.67 4.84
C VAL A 8 13.54 8.15 6.22
N THR A 9 13.07 8.85 7.22
CA THR A 9 13.21 8.51 8.64
C THR A 9 11.85 8.58 9.32
N LYS A 10 11.52 7.58 10.13
CA LYS A 10 10.35 7.59 11.00
C LYS A 10 10.76 7.33 12.44
N ARG A 11 10.48 8.30 13.30
CA ARG A 11 10.70 8.23 14.74
C ARG A 11 9.39 8.10 15.48
N TYR A 12 9.41 7.26 16.49
CA TYR A 12 8.40 7.20 17.54
C TYR A 12 9.08 7.56 18.86
N SER A 13 8.84 8.77 19.36
CA SER A 13 9.59 9.34 20.50
C SER A 13 11.10 9.28 20.24
N GLU A 14 11.87 8.63 21.10
CA GLU A 14 13.32 8.51 20.99
C GLU A 14 13.79 7.39 20.03
N VAL A 15 12.88 6.56 19.53
CA VAL A 15 13.23 5.40 18.72
C VAL A 15 12.96 5.65 17.24
N ALA A 16 14.00 5.50 16.41
CA ALA A 16 13.85 5.51 14.96
C ALA A 16 13.47 4.11 14.47
N ALA A 17 12.21 3.92 14.12
CA ALA A 17 11.71 2.67 13.54
C ALA A 17 12.23 2.46 12.11
N VAL A 18 12.38 3.55 11.36
CA VAL A 18 13.01 3.60 10.03
C VAL A 18 14.04 4.72 10.06
N ARG A 19 15.23 4.46 9.59
CA ARG A 19 16.35 5.39 9.66
C ARG A 19 16.96 5.61 8.29
N GLU A 20 16.84 6.83 7.79
CA GLU A 20 17.52 7.37 6.60
C GLU A 20 17.53 6.40 5.39
N VAL A 21 16.38 5.93 5.02
CA VAL A 21 16.23 5.03 3.86
C VAL A 21 16.36 5.84 2.58
N ASN A 22 17.28 5.40 1.73
CA ASN A 22 17.48 5.91 0.38
C ASN A 22 17.41 4.74 -0.59
N CYS A 23 16.46 4.76 -1.50
CA CYS A 23 16.27 3.69 -2.47
C CYS A 23 15.45 4.19 -3.65
N VAL A 24 15.80 3.74 -4.84
CA VAL A 24 15.00 3.92 -6.06
C VAL A 24 14.54 2.56 -6.53
N MET A 25 13.24 2.41 -6.76
CA MET A 25 12.61 1.19 -7.26
C MET A 25 11.94 1.48 -8.58
N GLU A 26 12.37 0.77 -9.61
CA GLU A 26 11.71 0.75 -10.91
C GLU A 26 10.67 -0.38 -10.97
N GLN A 27 10.11 -0.63 -12.14
CA GLN A 27 9.18 -1.74 -12.32
C GLN A 27 9.84 -3.08 -12.01
N GLY A 28 9.27 -3.84 -11.09
CA GLY A 28 9.81 -5.14 -10.67
C GLY A 28 9.18 -5.65 -9.39
N ILE A 29 9.71 -6.76 -8.90
CA ILE A 29 9.32 -7.37 -7.63
C ILE A 29 10.47 -7.19 -6.65
N TYR A 30 10.17 -6.62 -5.49
CA TYR A 30 11.14 -6.33 -4.44
C TYR A 30 10.78 -7.07 -3.15
N GLY A 31 11.77 -7.71 -2.54
CA GLY A 31 11.66 -8.33 -1.23
C GLY A 31 12.19 -7.40 -0.13
N LEU A 32 11.35 -7.12 0.87
CA LEU A 32 11.76 -6.39 2.05
C LEU A 32 12.09 -7.37 3.17
N LEU A 33 13.38 -7.57 3.42
CA LEU A 33 13.88 -8.53 4.40
C LEU A 33 14.29 -7.84 5.70
N GLY A 34 14.08 -8.52 6.79
CA GLY A 34 14.47 -8.07 8.12
C GLY A 34 13.74 -8.85 9.21
N VAL A 35 14.31 -8.83 10.39
CA VAL A 35 13.67 -9.42 11.59
C VAL A 35 12.43 -8.62 12.00
N ASN A 36 11.56 -9.21 12.82
CA ASN A 36 10.44 -8.49 13.42
C ASN A 36 10.95 -7.28 14.21
N GLY A 37 10.30 -6.14 14.03
CA GLY A 37 10.74 -4.87 14.64
C GLY A 37 11.79 -4.09 13.86
N ALA A 38 12.20 -4.57 12.66
CA ALA A 38 13.16 -3.85 11.81
C ALA A 38 12.58 -2.66 11.03
N GLY A 39 11.31 -2.30 11.27
CA GLY A 39 10.64 -1.16 10.63
C GLY A 39 9.92 -1.47 9.32
N LYS A 40 9.83 -2.73 8.91
CA LYS A 40 9.15 -3.13 7.67
C LYS A 40 7.70 -2.66 7.59
N THR A 41 6.93 -2.90 8.64
CA THR A 41 5.53 -2.47 8.74
C THR A 41 5.40 -0.95 8.71
N THR A 42 6.30 -0.24 9.39
CA THR A 42 6.35 1.22 9.38
C THR A 42 6.60 1.75 7.97
N LEU A 43 7.56 1.17 7.26
CA LEU A 43 7.86 1.54 5.88
C LEU A 43 6.66 1.32 4.95
N MET A 44 5.99 0.17 5.07
CA MET A 44 4.79 -0.15 4.30
C MET A 44 3.64 0.82 4.61
N ARG A 45 3.46 1.19 5.87
CA ARG A 45 2.44 2.19 6.26
C ARG A 45 2.73 3.58 5.71
N MET A 46 3.99 3.97 5.63
CA MET A 46 4.38 5.23 4.98
C MET A 46 4.07 5.18 3.47
N LEU A 47 4.41 4.09 2.80
CA LEU A 47 4.06 3.87 1.37
C LEU A 47 2.55 3.93 1.13
N CYS A 48 1.76 3.42 2.05
CA CYS A 48 0.30 3.43 1.93
C CYS A 48 -0.35 4.75 2.36
N THR A 49 0.45 5.78 2.66
CA THR A 49 -0.01 7.08 3.15
C THR A 49 -0.83 7.02 4.44
N ILE A 50 -0.61 6.00 5.26
CA ILE A 50 -1.26 5.84 6.57
C ILE A 50 -0.56 6.69 7.62
N ILE A 51 0.77 6.73 7.57
CA ILE A 51 1.60 7.55 8.46
C ILE A 51 2.61 8.35 7.64
N GLN A 52 2.92 9.56 8.09
CA GLN A 52 3.93 10.39 7.44
C GLN A 52 5.34 10.08 7.96
N PRO A 53 6.39 10.19 7.14
CA PRO A 53 7.74 10.19 7.62
C PRO A 53 8.01 11.37 8.57
N SER A 54 8.93 11.20 9.50
CA SER A 54 9.41 12.30 10.36
C SER A 54 10.37 13.21 9.60
N GLU A 55 11.14 12.62 8.69
CA GLU A 55 12.10 13.32 7.83
C GLU A 55 12.14 12.63 6.47
N GLY A 56 12.54 13.37 5.45
CA GLY A 56 12.63 12.88 4.09
C GLY A 56 11.29 12.83 3.37
N GLU A 57 11.32 12.29 2.18
CA GLU A 57 10.14 12.23 1.31
C GLU A 57 10.10 10.93 0.51
N ILE A 58 8.89 10.54 0.11
CA ILE A 58 8.65 9.40 -0.77
C ILE A 58 8.05 9.96 -2.06
N LEU A 59 8.68 9.64 -3.20
CA LEU A 59 8.30 10.15 -4.50
C LEU A 59 7.76 9.03 -5.40
N TRP A 60 6.67 9.32 -6.07
CA TRP A 60 6.12 8.51 -7.16
C TRP A 60 6.25 9.27 -8.46
N ASN A 61 7.07 8.74 -9.39
CA ASN A 61 7.41 9.40 -10.65
C ASN A 61 7.86 10.86 -10.44
N GLY A 62 8.71 11.08 -9.43
CA GLY A 62 9.28 12.39 -9.10
C GLY A 62 8.38 13.32 -8.30
N LYS A 63 7.17 12.89 -7.94
CA LYS A 63 6.21 13.70 -7.17
C LYS A 63 5.95 13.10 -5.80
N GLU A 64 5.95 13.93 -4.79
CA GLU A 64 5.76 13.53 -3.40
C GLU A 64 4.35 12.94 -3.20
N ILE A 65 4.27 11.72 -2.61
CA ILE A 65 3.03 10.92 -2.58
C ILE A 65 1.90 11.57 -1.78
N TRP A 66 2.20 12.34 -0.73
CA TRP A 66 1.16 13.07 0.02
C TRP A 66 0.56 14.21 -0.79
N LYS A 67 1.38 14.87 -1.62
CA LYS A 67 0.89 15.93 -2.54
C LYS A 67 0.03 15.36 -3.65
N LEU A 68 0.32 14.15 -4.10
CA LEU A 68 -0.52 13.43 -5.07
C LEU A 68 -1.87 13.01 -4.48
N GLY A 69 -1.91 12.69 -3.19
CA GLY A 69 -3.14 12.35 -2.48
C GLY A 69 -3.91 11.20 -3.10
N SER A 70 -5.16 11.44 -3.52
CA SER A 70 -6.03 10.40 -4.11
C SER A 70 -5.46 9.83 -5.41
N ALA A 71 -4.80 10.62 -6.23
CA ALA A 71 -4.19 10.14 -7.49
C ALA A 71 -3.14 9.04 -7.25
N TYR A 72 -2.35 9.16 -6.19
CA TYR A 72 -1.43 8.10 -5.78
C TYR A 72 -2.17 6.87 -5.25
N ARG A 73 -3.19 7.06 -4.40
CA ARG A 73 -3.97 5.95 -3.85
C ARG A 73 -4.77 5.16 -4.89
N GLU A 74 -5.12 5.78 -6.02
CA GLU A 74 -5.78 5.10 -7.13
C GLU A 74 -4.90 4.03 -7.79
N VAL A 75 -3.58 4.26 -7.81
CA VAL A 75 -2.62 3.30 -8.39
C VAL A 75 -2.00 2.35 -7.36
N LEU A 76 -2.34 2.54 -6.08
CA LEU A 76 -1.83 1.75 -4.97
C LEU A 76 -2.74 0.56 -4.66
N GLY A 77 -2.17 -0.63 -4.54
CA GLY A 77 -2.80 -1.79 -3.92
C GLY A 77 -2.05 -2.17 -2.66
N TYR A 78 -2.77 -2.47 -1.59
CA TYR A 78 -2.18 -2.87 -0.31
C TYR A 78 -2.93 -4.04 0.30
N LEU A 79 -2.20 -5.10 0.62
CA LEU A 79 -2.69 -6.22 1.42
C LEU A 79 -1.93 -6.23 2.74
N PRO A 80 -2.57 -5.84 3.86
CA PRO A 80 -1.93 -5.84 5.18
C PRO A 80 -1.70 -7.26 5.68
N GLN A 81 -0.77 -7.42 6.64
CA GLN A 81 -0.50 -8.69 7.29
C GLN A 81 -1.74 -9.24 8.00
N GLU A 82 -2.47 -8.36 8.66
CA GLU A 82 -3.77 -8.64 9.27
C GLU A 82 -4.80 -7.72 8.65
N PHE A 83 -5.71 -8.27 7.87
CA PHE A 83 -6.85 -7.51 7.36
C PHE A 83 -8.13 -8.03 7.98
N GLY A 84 -8.96 -7.08 8.42
CA GLY A 84 -10.30 -7.41 8.90
C GLY A 84 -11.15 -7.96 7.77
N TYR A 85 -11.89 -9.00 8.04
CA TYR A 85 -12.90 -9.53 7.13
C TYR A 85 -14.24 -9.62 7.86
N TYR A 86 -15.31 -9.63 7.10
CA TYR A 86 -16.64 -9.83 7.63
C TYR A 86 -17.00 -11.32 7.54
N PRO A 87 -17.07 -12.04 8.66
CA PRO A 87 -17.26 -13.50 8.63
C PRO A 87 -18.58 -13.95 8.00
N ASP A 88 -19.58 -13.07 7.95
CA ASP A 88 -20.89 -13.33 7.37
C ASP A 88 -20.95 -13.11 5.84
N LEU A 89 -19.88 -12.56 5.25
CA LEU A 89 -19.79 -12.35 3.81
C LEU A 89 -19.04 -13.49 3.14
N ASN A 90 -19.57 -13.98 2.03
CA ASN A 90 -18.80 -14.83 1.14
C ASN A 90 -17.77 -14.00 0.37
N VAL A 91 -16.86 -14.68 -0.35
CA VAL A 91 -15.77 -14.01 -1.09
C VAL A 91 -16.30 -13.01 -2.12
N TYR A 92 -17.33 -13.39 -2.87
CA TYR A 92 -17.93 -12.52 -3.87
C TYR A 92 -18.51 -11.24 -3.24
N ASP A 93 -19.29 -11.38 -2.18
CA ASP A 93 -19.92 -10.24 -1.49
C ASP A 93 -18.88 -9.31 -0.86
N TYR A 94 -17.81 -9.88 -0.28
CA TYR A 94 -16.70 -9.11 0.25
C TYR A 94 -15.98 -8.32 -0.84
N MET A 95 -15.70 -8.94 -1.98
CA MET A 95 -15.06 -8.25 -3.12
C MET A 95 -15.97 -7.17 -3.72
N MET A 96 -17.28 -7.39 -3.76
CA MET A 96 -18.25 -6.36 -4.16
C MET A 96 -18.27 -5.18 -3.20
N TYR A 97 -18.20 -5.44 -1.90
CA TYR A 97 -18.09 -4.40 -0.87
C TYR A 97 -16.82 -3.54 -1.08
N ILE A 98 -15.66 -4.18 -1.24
CA ILE A 98 -14.39 -3.47 -1.52
C ILE A 98 -14.47 -2.67 -2.83
N SER A 99 -15.04 -3.23 -3.87
CA SER A 99 -15.24 -2.56 -5.16
C SER A 99 -16.08 -1.30 -5.02
N SER A 100 -17.12 -1.35 -4.19
CA SER A 100 -18.00 -0.22 -3.87
C SER A 100 -17.22 0.90 -3.18
N ILE A 101 -16.40 0.57 -2.17
CA ILE A 101 -15.54 1.54 -1.48
C ILE A 101 -14.55 2.19 -2.45
N LYS A 102 -14.03 1.41 -3.40
CA LYS A 102 -13.13 1.89 -4.46
C LYS A 102 -13.84 2.70 -5.55
N GLY A 103 -15.15 2.83 -5.50
CA GLY A 103 -15.94 3.59 -6.47
C GLY A 103 -16.07 2.91 -7.84
N LEU A 104 -15.89 1.60 -7.91
CA LEU A 104 -16.04 0.86 -9.17
C LEU A 104 -17.52 0.70 -9.53
N LYS A 105 -17.84 0.83 -10.82
CA LYS A 105 -19.19 0.56 -11.31
C LYS A 105 -19.53 -0.92 -11.12
N GLN A 106 -20.74 -1.20 -10.66
CA GLN A 106 -21.20 -2.56 -10.33
C GLN A 106 -21.01 -3.58 -11.47
N ALA A 107 -21.35 -3.22 -12.70
CA ALA A 107 -21.19 -4.10 -13.85
C ALA A 107 -19.72 -4.45 -14.12
N PHE A 108 -18.82 -3.48 -13.99
CA PHE A 108 -17.38 -3.69 -14.13
C PHE A 108 -16.84 -4.56 -12.98
N ALA A 109 -17.20 -4.24 -11.74
CA ALA A 109 -16.80 -4.99 -10.54
C ALA A 109 -17.23 -6.45 -10.64
N ASN A 110 -18.48 -6.71 -11.02
CA ASN A 110 -19.01 -8.07 -11.18
C ASN A 110 -18.19 -8.91 -12.18
N ARG A 111 -17.89 -8.36 -13.35
CA ARG A 111 -17.06 -9.04 -14.35
C ARG A 111 -15.63 -9.29 -13.83
N ARG A 112 -15.03 -8.28 -13.21
CA ARG A 112 -13.65 -8.37 -12.71
C ARG A 112 -13.53 -9.38 -11.58
N ILE A 113 -14.49 -9.43 -10.66
CA ILE A 113 -14.52 -10.39 -9.55
C ILE A 113 -14.61 -11.82 -10.10
N LYS A 114 -15.50 -12.08 -11.06
CA LYS A 114 -15.62 -13.42 -11.68
C LYS A 114 -14.30 -13.86 -12.31
N GLN A 115 -13.66 -12.97 -13.07
CA GLN A 115 -12.34 -13.26 -13.66
C GLN A 115 -11.27 -13.58 -12.61
N LEU A 116 -11.25 -12.83 -11.51
CA LEU A 116 -10.29 -13.05 -10.44
C LEU A 116 -10.53 -14.35 -9.69
N LEU A 117 -11.78 -14.70 -9.44
CA LEU A 117 -12.14 -15.97 -8.81
C LEU A 117 -11.74 -17.17 -9.67
N GLU A 118 -11.91 -17.08 -10.99
CA GLU A 118 -11.47 -18.12 -11.92
C GLU A 118 -9.94 -18.30 -11.95
N GLN A 119 -9.19 -17.27 -11.60
CA GLN A 119 -7.72 -17.33 -11.57
C GLN A 119 -7.14 -18.01 -10.31
N VAL A 120 -7.91 -18.07 -9.24
CA VAL A 120 -7.43 -18.58 -7.94
C VAL A 120 -8.09 -19.89 -7.52
N ASP A 121 -8.99 -20.43 -8.33
CA ASP A 121 -9.71 -21.69 -8.12
C ASP A 121 -8.80 -22.94 -8.37
#